data_1ed55c0cb1635cd4502e2bcfe9f74323
#
_entry.id   1ed55c0cb1635cd4502e2bcfe9f74323
#
_cell.length_a   1.000
_cell.length_b   1.000
_cell.length_c   1.000
_cell.angle_alpha   90.00
_cell.angle_beta   90.00
_cell.angle_gamma   90.00
#
_symmetry.space_group_name_H-M   'P 1'
#
loop_
_entity.id
_entity.type
_entity.pdbx_description
1 polymer ?
#
loop_
_entity_poly.entity_id
_entity_poly.type
_entity_poly.pdbx_seq_one_letter_code
_entity_poly.pdbx_strand_id
1 'polypeptide(L)'
;MSFASELNSLALGELSLFAQNATSADVERALRQAQGGRLGPTDFAALISPAAAQPQYVEAMAQRSHDLTLRHFGRVIRFFAPLYVSNECINVCKYCGFSRDNPILRVTLAVDQVETEARYLHDQGFRHILLVAGEHPHFISDSYLRDCVGRLHGDWPSISLEVGPLETEEYVPIVQAGAEGLVVYQETYDRGVYDAMHVSGPKKDFAWRLETPERAYAAGFKRLGIGALLGLAPWRSEAIALAAHAGHLLKKCWMAQLTISAPRLRPAAGEFQPLVHMNDRELVQFVCALRITFPEVGLVLSTRESARLRDNLAPLGITMMSAGSHTEPGGYTGQGRETLHVTKGGRLIKPELPVIESEGEHATVQFEIADNRSPAEVAARLEQLGYEPVWKDWEGALNEA
;
A
#
# COMPACT_ATOMS: atom_id res chain seq x y z
N MET A 1 12.90 -21.75 -0.60
CA MET A 1 11.68 -21.88 0.21
C MET A 1 10.89 -20.61 -0.02
N SER A 2 9.58 -20.66 -0.31
CA SER A 2 8.71 -19.50 -0.46
C SER A 2 8.29 -18.99 0.92
N PHE A 3 7.83 -17.73 0.97
CA PHE A 3 7.33 -17.19 2.23
C PHE A 3 6.08 -17.92 2.76
N ALA A 4 5.23 -18.43 1.89
CA ALA A 4 4.08 -19.25 2.32
C ALA A 4 4.51 -20.48 3.13
N SER A 5 5.62 -21.13 2.73
CA SER A 5 6.20 -22.25 3.48
C SER A 5 6.85 -21.80 4.79
N GLU A 6 7.54 -20.65 4.78
CA GLU A 6 8.16 -20.07 5.99
C GLU A 6 7.09 -19.64 7.00
N LEU A 7 6.01 -19.01 6.55
CA LEU A 7 4.89 -18.58 7.39
C LEU A 7 4.22 -19.75 8.10
N ASN A 8 4.10 -20.90 7.44
CA ASN A 8 3.55 -22.12 8.05
C ASN A 8 4.43 -22.68 9.18
N SER A 9 5.74 -22.46 9.10
CA SER A 9 6.70 -22.91 10.12
C SER A 9 6.98 -21.87 11.21
N LEU A 10 6.53 -20.62 10.99
CA LEU A 10 6.71 -19.55 11.95
C LEU A 10 5.81 -19.78 13.18
N ALA A 11 6.40 -19.72 14.36
CA ALA A 11 5.69 -19.82 15.63
C ALA A 11 4.86 -18.55 15.93
N LEU A 12 3.99 -18.17 14.98
CA LEU A 12 3.19 -16.92 15.04
C LEU A 12 2.35 -16.84 16.30
N GLY A 13 1.74 -17.98 16.72
CA GLY A 13 0.94 -18.06 17.95
C GLY A 13 1.77 -17.76 19.20
N GLU A 14 2.97 -18.32 19.28
CA GLU A 14 3.88 -18.08 20.41
C GLU A 14 4.38 -16.64 20.44
N LEU A 15 4.76 -16.07 19.29
CA LEU A 15 5.19 -14.68 19.19
C LEU A 15 4.03 -13.71 19.51
N SER A 16 2.81 -14.02 19.06
CA SER A 16 1.63 -13.21 19.38
C SER A 16 1.29 -13.27 20.86
N LEU A 17 1.39 -14.45 21.48
CA LEU A 17 1.20 -14.62 22.92
C LEU A 17 2.30 -13.89 23.70
N PHE A 18 3.54 -13.99 23.25
CA PHE A 18 4.66 -13.22 23.85
C PHE A 18 4.42 -11.73 23.73
N ALA A 19 4.01 -11.21 22.56
CA ALA A 19 3.71 -9.79 22.39
C ALA A 19 2.62 -9.29 23.36
N GLN A 20 1.60 -10.12 23.62
CA GLN A 20 0.53 -9.77 24.56
C GLN A 20 1.00 -9.72 26.03
N ASN A 21 1.97 -10.57 26.41
CA ASN A 21 2.43 -10.76 27.78
C ASN A 21 3.81 -10.15 28.05
N ALA A 22 4.46 -9.53 27.06
CA ALA A 22 5.79 -8.94 27.22
C ALA A 22 5.78 -7.87 28.32
N THR A 23 6.82 -7.88 29.12
CA THR A 23 7.01 -7.00 30.27
C THR A 23 7.78 -5.72 29.89
N SER A 24 7.81 -4.74 30.78
CA SER A 24 8.68 -3.55 30.62
C SER A 24 10.15 -3.94 30.45
N ALA A 25 10.61 -4.98 31.15
CA ALA A 25 11.99 -5.46 31.01
C ALA A 25 12.29 -6.01 29.58
N ASP A 26 11.30 -6.63 28.93
CA ASP A 26 11.41 -7.11 27.57
C ASP A 26 11.51 -5.94 26.58
N VAL A 27 10.69 -4.90 26.79
CA VAL A 27 10.73 -3.67 25.98
C VAL A 27 12.08 -2.98 26.12
N GLU A 28 12.58 -2.81 27.35
CA GLU A 28 13.89 -2.20 27.61
C GLU A 28 15.04 -3.01 26.99
N ARG A 29 14.96 -4.35 27.04
CA ARG A 29 15.93 -5.22 26.37
C ARG A 29 15.91 -4.96 24.85
N ALA A 30 14.74 -4.95 24.22
CA ALA A 30 14.59 -4.71 22.78
C ALA A 30 15.11 -3.31 22.39
N LEU A 31 14.81 -2.27 23.17
CA LEU A 31 15.32 -0.92 22.93
C LEU A 31 16.84 -0.83 23.07
N ARG A 32 17.46 -1.53 24.05
CA ARG A 32 18.92 -1.62 24.15
C ARG A 32 19.53 -2.36 22.96
N GLN A 33 18.93 -3.49 22.53
CA GLN A 33 19.38 -4.24 21.36
C GLN A 33 19.34 -3.38 20.09
N ALA A 34 18.32 -2.54 19.94
CA ALA A 34 18.15 -1.63 18.79
C ALA A 34 19.27 -0.58 18.67
N GLN A 35 20.06 -0.35 19.72
CA GLN A 35 21.18 0.61 19.67
C GLN A 35 22.41 0.06 18.93
N GLY A 36 22.62 -1.25 18.95
CA GLY A 36 23.84 -1.86 18.46
C GLY A 36 23.70 -3.02 17.48
N GLY A 37 22.48 -3.47 17.17
CA GLY A 37 22.29 -4.67 16.36
C GLY A 37 20.93 -4.78 15.67
N ARG A 38 20.79 -5.85 14.89
CA ARG A 38 19.51 -6.21 14.27
C ARG A 38 18.57 -6.79 15.32
N LEU A 39 17.31 -6.39 15.26
CA LEU A 39 16.25 -6.96 16.09
C LEU A 39 15.81 -8.31 15.55
N GLY A 40 15.59 -9.25 16.48
CA GLY A 40 14.94 -10.53 16.19
C GLY A 40 13.39 -10.42 16.28
N PRO A 41 12.67 -11.50 15.89
CA PRO A 41 11.21 -11.53 15.98
C PRO A 41 10.68 -11.27 17.39
N THR A 42 11.34 -11.76 18.43
CA THR A 42 10.96 -11.55 19.84
C THR A 42 11.16 -10.10 20.27
N ASP A 43 12.22 -9.42 19.80
CA ASP A 43 12.44 -8.01 20.11
C ASP A 43 11.37 -7.15 19.42
N PHE A 44 11.06 -7.43 18.16
CA PHE A 44 9.94 -6.76 17.46
C PHE A 44 8.62 -6.96 18.20
N ALA A 45 8.32 -8.20 18.62
CA ALA A 45 7.11 -8.52 19.38
C ALA A 45 7.05 -7.76 20.72
N ALA A 46 8.18 -7.56 21.40
CA ALA A 46 8.26 -6.72 22.60
C ALA A 46 7.92 -5.24 22.31
N LEU A 47 8.43 -4.67 21.18
CA LEU A 47 8.18 -3.28 20.82
C LEU A 47 6.73 -2.99 20.43
N ILE A 48 5.97 -3.99 19.99
CA ILE A 48 4.54 -3.84 19.68
C ILE A 48 3.61 -4.30 20.81
N SER A 49 4.16 -4.66 21.97
CA SER A 49 3.40 -5.13 23.13
C SER A 49 2.56 -4.03 23.80
N PRO A 50 1.53 -4.37 24.61
CA PRO A 50 0.84 -3.41 25.46
C PRO A 50 1.78 -2.71 26.46
N ALA A 51 2.83 -3.38 26.95
CA ALA A 51 3.84 -2.77 27.81
C ALA A 51 4.58 -1.63 27.10
N ALA A 52 4.91 -1.80 25.82
CA ALA A 52 5.56 -0.77 25.01
C ALA A 52 4.64 0.41 24.65
N ALA A 53 3.33 0.29 24.85
CA ALA A 53 2.38 1.40 24.66
C ALA A 53 2.40 2.43 25.81
N GLN A 54 3.19 2.22 26.87
CA GLN A 54 3.36 3.22 27.94
C GLN A 54 4.07 4.47 27.39
N PRO A 55 3.71 5.69 27.85
CA PRO A 55 4.20 6.95 27.27
C PRO A 55 5.72 7.02 27.14
N GLN A 56 6.45 6.59 28.17
CA GLN A 56 7.94 6.63 28.16
C GLN A 56 8.56 5.75 27.07
N TYR A 57 7.95 4.60 26.77
CA TYR A 57 8.45 3.69 25.74
C TYR A 57 8.04 4.14 24.34
N VAL A 58 6.82 4.65 24.18
CA VAL A 58 6.39 5.24 22.90
C VAL A 58 7.29 6.42 22.53
N GLU A 59 7.60 7.28 23.50
CA GLU A 59 8.52 8.42 23.29
C GLU A 59 9.93 7.94 22.90
N ALA A 60 10.48 6.98 23.62
CA ALA A 60 11.81 6.43 23.30
C ALA A 60 11.84 5.77 21.92
N MET A 61 10.77 5.06 21.54
CA MET A 61 10.62 4.49 20.20
C MET A 61 10.50 5.58 19.13
N ALA A 62 9.72 6.63 19.39
CA ALA A 62 9.54 7.75 18.47
C ALA A 62 10.86 8.49 18.19
N GLN A 63 11.63 8.80 19.22
CA GLN A 63 12.96 9.41 19.11
C GLN A 63 13.90 8.51 18.31
N ARG A 64 13.97 7.22 18.65
CA ARG A 64 14.82 6.27 17.94
C ARG A 64 14.41 6.10 16.47
N SER A 65 13.11 6.02 16.19
CA SER A 65 12.55 5.95 14.85
C SER A 65 12.94 7.19 14.03
N HIS A 66 12.77 8.37 14.60
CA HIS A 66 13.17 9.64 13.99
C HIS A 66 14.67 9.64 13.63
N ASP A 67 15.55 9.31 14.59
CA ASP A 67 17.00 9.30 14.38
C ASP A 67 17.43 8.33 13.26
N LEU A 68 16.82 7.13 13.23
CA LEU A 68 17.07 6.15 12.18
C LEU A 68 16.59 6.65 10.82
N THR A 69 15.43 7.29 10.78
CA THR A 69 14.89 7.86 9.53
C THR A 69 15.81 8.95 9.00
N LEU A 70 16.26 9.87 9.86
CA LEU A 70 17.20 10.91 9.45
C LEU A 70 18.55 10.33 8.98
N ARG A 71 19.01 9.25 9.60
CA ARG A 71 20.28 8.61 9.22
C ARG A 71 20.23 7.93 7.85
N HIS A 72 19.11 7.26 7.52
CA HIS A 72 18.99 6.44 6.31
C HIS A 72 18.35 7.18 5.14
N PHE A 73 17.46 8.13 5.42
CA PHE A 73 16.68 8.84 4.40
C PHE A 73 16.83 10.36 4.44
N GLY A 74 17.54 10.89 5.43
CA GLY A 74 17.62 12.34 5.62
C GLY A 74 16.24 12.92 5.98
N ARG A 75 16.02 14.16 5.54
CA ARG A 75 14.72 14.86 5.71
C ARG A 75 13.83 14.76 4.47
N VAL A 76 14.05 13.75 3.62
CA VAL A 76 13.36 13.58 2.36
C VAL A 76 12.08 12.76 2.55
N ILE A 77 10.98 13.25 2.01
CA ILE A 77 9.73 12.49 1.85
C ILE A 77 9.36 12.48 0.37
N ARG A 78 9.36 11.30 -0.23
CA ARG A 78 8.99 11.12 -1.64
C ARG A 78 7.48 11.16 -1.82
N PHE A 79 7.03 11.91 -2.82
CA PHE A 79 5.64 11.94 -3.23
C PHE A 79 5.36 10.97 -4.36
N PHE A 80 4.20 10.34 -4.32
CA PHE A 80 3.66 9.56 -5.42
C PHE A 80 2.16 9.85 -5.59
N ALA A 81 1.65 9.63 -6.78
CA ALA A 81 0.22 9.71 -7.05
C ALA A 81 -0.33 8.35 -7.45
N PRO A 82 -1.40 7.86 -6.79
CA PRO A 82 -2.17 6.74 -7.30
C PRO A 82 -3.02 7.22 -8.49
N LEU A 83 -2.98 6.49 -9.60
CA LEU A 83 -3.86 6.68 -10.73
C LEU A 83 -4.66 5.40 -10.93
N TYR A 84 -5.95 5.49 -10.67
CA TYR A 84 -6.87 4.38 -10.84
C TYR A 84 -7.23 4.25 -12.32
N VAL A 85 -6.87 3.13 -12.95
CA VAL A 85 -7.14 2.89 -14.37
C VAL A 85 -8.40 2.08 -14.60
N SER A 86 -8.86 1.33 -13.58
CA SER A 86 -10.11 0.56 -13.63
C SER A 86 -10.62 0.21 -12.24
N ASN A 87 -11.94 0.24 -12.06
CA ASN A 87 -12.61 -0.30 -10.88
C ASN A 87 -13.40 -1.60 -11.17
N GLU A 88 -13.17 -2.22 -12.34
CA GLU A 88 -13.67 -3.55 -12.65
C GLU A 88 -12.95 -4.61 -11.82
N CYS A 89 -13.73 -5.50 -11.19
CA CYS A 89 -13.20 -6.57 -10.37
C CYS A 89 -14.07 -7.82 -10.43
N ILE A 90 -13.43 -8.99 -10.47
CA ILE A 90 -14.11 -10.30 -10.40
C ILE A 90 -14.14 -10.89 -8.99
N ASN A 91 -13.37 -10.29 -8.06
CA ASN A 91 -13.33 -10.75 -6.68
C ASN A 91 -14.51 -10.25 -5.86
N VAL A 92 -14.96 -11.07 -4.92
CA VAL A 92 -15.90 -10.69 -3.88
C VAL A 92 -15.13 -10.55 -2.57
N CYS A 93 -14.73 -9.31 -2.26
CA CYS A 93 -14.04 -8.96 -1.01
C CYS A 93 -14.97 -8.09 -0.17
N LYS A 94 -15.29 -8.53 1.04
CA LYS A 94 -16.31 -7.87 1.89
C LYS A 94 -15.99 -6.41 2.25
N TYR A 95 -14.72 -6.04 2.27
CA TYR A 95 -14.22 -4.73 2.72
C TYR A 95 -13.90 -3.76 1.57
N CYS A 96 -13.97 -4.19 0.33
CA CYS A 96 -13.49 -3.42 -0.82
C CYS A 96 -14.65 -2.78 -1.59
N GLY A 97 -14.55 -1.47 -1.85
CA GLY A 97 -15.55 -0.75 -2.65
C GLY A 97 -15.71 -1.31 -4.06
N PHE A 98 -14.64 -1.85 -4.66
CA PHE A 98 -14.65 -2.46 -5.99
C PHE A 98 -15.15 -3.91 -6.02
N SER A 99 -15.58 -4.46 -4.87
CA SER A 99 -16.13 -5.82 -4.82
C SER A 99 -17.16 -6.04 -5.93
N ARG A 100 -17.06 -7.20 -6.61
CA ARG A 100 -17.92 -7.53 -7.75
C ARG A 100 -19.41 -7.38 -7.45
N ASP A 101 -19.81 -7.73 -6.23
CA ASP A 101 -21.24 -7.76 -5.86
C ASP A 101 -21.78 -6.38 -5.43
N ASN A 102 -20.92 -5.36 -5.32
CA ASN A 102 -21.35 -3.99 -5.04
C ASN A 102 -22.02 -3.37 -6.29
N PRO A 103 -23.19 -2.74 -6.14
CA PRO A 103 -23.91 -2.07 -7.21
C PRO A 103 -23.31 -0.67 -7.47
N ILE A 104 -22.13 -0.63 -8.03
CA ILE A 104 -21.34 0.61 -8.24
C ILE A 104 -21.21 0.96 -9.72
N LEU A 105 -20.97 2.24 -10.01
CA LEU A 105 -20.58 2.70 -11.34
C LEU A 105 -19.13 2.28 -11.62
N ARG A 106 -18.94 1.62 -12.76
CA ARG A 106 -17.65 1.05 -13.18
C ARG A 106 -17.17 1.65 -14.48
N VAL A 107 -15.85 1.67 -14.64
CA VAL A 107 -15.18 2.03 -15.88
C VAL A 107 -13.77 1.45 -15.91
N THR A 108 -13.30 1.13 -17.11
CA THR A 108 -11.88 0.94 -17.44
C THR A 108 -11.49 2.02 -18.42
N LEU A 109 -10.46 2.81 -18.07
CA LEU A 109 -9.96 3.88 -18.93
C LEU A 109 -9.24 3.29 -20.15
N ALA A 110 -9.47 3.87 -21.32
CA ALA A 110 -8.63 3.59 -22.48
C ALA A 110 -7.21 4.14 -22.27
N VAL A 111 -6.22 3.62 -22.99
CA VAL A 111 -4.79 3.98 -22.78
C VAL A 111 -4.54 5.48 -22.98
N ASP A 112 -5.22 6.12 -23.91
CA ASP A 112 -5.15 7.57 -24.12
C ASP A 112 -5.82 8.39 -23.00
N GLN A 113 -6.85 7.84 -22.38
CA GLN A 113 -7.48 8.42 -21.18
C GLN A 113 -6.57 8.30 -19.97
N VAL A 114 -5.85 7.16 -19.81
CA VAL A 114 -4.82 6.99 -18.77
C VAL A 114 -3.69 8.00 -18.96
N GLU A 115 -3.24 8.24 -20.18
CA GLU A 115 -2.24 9.28 -20.47
C GLU A 115 -2.74 10.67 -20.09
N THR A 116 -4.00 10.99 -20.36
CA THR A 116 -4.59 12.30 -20.03
C THR A 116 -4.63 12.52 -18.51
N GLU A 117 -5.08 11.53 -17.75
CA GLU A 117 -5.08 11.56 -16.28
C GLU A 117 -3.65 11.68 -15.72
N ALA A 118 -2.71 10.92 -16.28
CA ALA A 118 -1.30 10.96 -15.89
C ALA A 118 -0.67 12.32 -16.19
N ARG A 119 -0.97 12.93 -17.32
CA ARG A 119 -0.47 14.26 -17.68
C ARG A 119 -0.90 15.33 -16.67
N TYR A 120 -2.13 15.28 -16.18
CA TYR A 120 -2.59 16.16 -15.11
C TYR A 120 -1.71 16.03 -13.86
N LEU A 121 -1.40 14.80 -13.44
CA LEU A 121 -0.53 14.55 -12.29
C LEU A 121 0.92 15.01 -12.55
N HIS A 122 1.43 14.80 -13.76
CA HIS A 122 2.74 15.28 -14.17
C HIS A 122 2.84 16.80 -14.08
N ASP A 123 1.78 17.52 -14.49
CA ASP A 123 1.70 18.99 -14.42
C ASP A 123 1.61 19.51 -12.98
N GLN A 124 1.10 18.68 -12.05
CA GLN A 124 1.17 18.94 -10.60
C GLN A 124 2.58 18.72 -10.01
N GLY A 125 3.53 18.22 -10.78
CA GLY A 125 4.92 17.99 -10.38
C GLY A 125 5.28 16.53 -10.09
N PHE A 126 4.33 15.59 -10.03
CA PHE A 126 4.64 14.19 -9.78
C PHE A 126 5.52 13.57 -10.86
N ARG A 127 6.44 12.70 -10.45
CA ARG A 127 7.32 11.90 -11.31
C ARG A 127 7.31 10.43 -10.91
N HIS A 128 6.57 10.10 -9.88
CA HIS A 128 6.33 8.73 -9.41
C HIS A 128 4.82 8.47 -9.43
N ILE A 129 4.40 7.52 -10.27
CA ILE A 129 2.99 7.15 -10.45
C ILE A 129 2.76 5.70 -10.03
N LEU A 130 1.61 5.45 -9.40
CA LEU A 130 1.14 4.13 -9.04
C LEU A 130 -0.15 3.85 -9.81
N LEU A 131 -0.09 2.99 -10.82
CA LEU A 131 -1.29 2.56 -11.55
C LEU A 131 -2.05 1.53 -10.73
N VAL A 132 -3.29 1.82 -10.40
CA VAL A 132 -4.15 1.00 -9.54
C VAL A 132 -5.32 0.46 -10.34
N ALA A 133 -5.61 -0.83 -10.20
CA ALA A 133 -6.79 -1.44 -10.81
C ALA A 133 -7.40 -2.52 -9.90
N GLY A 134 -8.69 -2.76 -10.11
CA GLY A 134 -9.29 -4.01 -9.66
C GLY A 134 -8.68 -5.20 -10.40
N GLU A 135 -9.12 -6.39 -10.08
CA GLU A 135 -8.64 -7.62 -10.73
C GLU A 135 -9.71 -8.18 -11.66
N HIS A 136 -9.48 -8.05 -12.97
CA HIS A 136 -10.41 -8.55 -13.97
C HIS A 136 -9.67 -8.94 -15.26
N PRO A 137 -9.60 -10.24 -15.63
CA PRO A 137 -8.75 -10.73 -16.71
C PRO A 137 -9.15 -10.20 -18.10
N HIS A 138 -10.41 -9.80 -18.28
CA HIS A 138 -10.88 -9.27 -19.55
C HIS A 138 -10.63 -7.78 -19.71
N PHE A 139 -10.80 -6.99 -18.64
CA PHE A 139 -10.65 -5.54 -18.69
C PHE A 139 -9.22 -5.09 -18.37
N ILE A 140 -8.50 -5.86 -17.55
CA ILE A 140 -7.17 -5.53 -17.05
C ILE A 140 -6.25 -6.71 -17.38
N SER A 141 -5.99 -6.89 -18.69
CA SER A 141 -5.05 -7.90 -19.17
C SER A 141 -3.61 -7.42 -19.00
N ASP A 142 -2.66 -8.35 -19.06
CA ASP A 142 -1.22 -8.06 -19.12
C ASP A 142 -0.87 -7.12 -20.30
N SER A 143 -1.49 -7.32 -21.47
CA SER A 143 -1.32 -6.45 -22.64
C SER A 143 -1.85 -5.02 -22.38
N TYR A 144 -3.00 -4.87 -21.72
CA TYR A 144 -3.50 -3.55 -21.34
C TYR A 144 -2.54 -2.83 -20.37
N LEU A 145 -2.05 -3.53 -19.34
CA LEU A 145 -1.11 -2.97 -18.39
C LEU A 145 0.22 -2.60 -19.07
N ARG A 146 0.75 -3.47 -19.94
CA ARG A 146 1.93 -3.19 -20.74
C ARG A 146 1.76 -1.94 -21.60
N ASP A 147 0.62 -1.79 -22.27
CA ASP A 147 0.35 -0.67 -23.16
C ASP A 147 0.20 0.65 -22.39
N CYS A 148 -0.43 0.63 -21.19
CA CYS A 148 -0.46 1.78 -20.29
C CYS A 148 0.95 2.18 -19.84
N VAL A 149 1.76 1.21 -19.38
CA VAL A 149 3.14 1.47 -18.94
C VAL A 149 3.97 2.03 -20.10
N GLY A 150 3.92 1.39 -21.26
CA GLY A 150 4.68 1.82 -22.43
C GLY A 150 4.32 3.23 -22.92
N ARG A 151 3.04 3.62 -22.82
CA ARG A 151 2.58 4.98 -23.13
C ARG A 151 3.14 6.03 -22.17
N LEU A 152 3.32 5.68 -20.90
CA LEU A 152 3.76 6.61 -19.86
C LEU A 152 5.29 6.65 -19.70
N HIS A 153 6.00 5.59 -20.08
CA HIS A 153 7.43 5.40 -19.77
C HIS A 153 8.34 6.57 -20.20
N GLY A 154 8.03 7.26 -21.30
CA GLY A 154 8.84 8.39 -21.77
C GLY A 154 8.81 9.62 -20.84
N ASP A 155 7.70 9.86 -20.19
CA ASP A 155 7.46 11.05 -19.36
C ASP A 155 7.57 10.75 -17.86
N TRP A 156 7.49 9.47 -17.48
CA TRP A 156 7.47 9.05 -16.09
C TRP A 156 8.72 8.25 -15.72
N PRO A 157 9.64 8.81 -14.93
CA PRO A 157 10.85 8.10 -14.50
C PRO A 157 10.57 6.95 -13.52
N SER A 158 9.39 6.89 -12.89
CA SER A 158 9.03 5.81 -11.97
C SER A 158 7.56 5.42 -12.12
N ILE A 159 7.33 4.19 -12.59
CA ILE A 159 5.99 3.60 -12.75
C ILE A 159 5.89 2.35 -11.90
N SER A 160 4.93 2.36 -10.98
CA SER A 160 4.60 1.20 -10.14
C SER A 160 3.16 0.74 -10.40
N LEU A 161 2.88 -0.53 -10.12
CA LEU A 161 1.57 -1.14 -10.28
C LEU A 161 1.01 -1.62 -8.93
N GLU A 162 -0.29 -1.44 -8.72
CA GLU A 162 -1.07 -2.07 -7.65
C GLU A 162 -2.27 -2.75 -8.30
N VAL A 163 -2.06 -3.97 -8.76
CA VAL A 163 -3.00 -4.75 -9.58
C VAL A 163 -3.13 -6.18 -9.06
N GLY A 164 -4.05 -6.96 -9.61
CA GLY A 164 -4.16 -8.39 -9.31
C GLY A 164 -2.84 -9.13 -9.59
N PRO A 165 -2.54 -10.20 -8.81
CA PRO A 165 -1.36 -11.02 -9.04
C PRO A 165 -1.34 -11.67 -10.43
N LEU A 166 -0.16 -11.68 -11.05
CA LEU A 166 0.10 -12.34 -12.34
C LEU A 166 1.19 -13.40 -12.18
N GLU A 167 1.37 -14.23 -13.21
CA GLU A 167 2.52 -15.12 -13.34
C GLU A 167 3.79 -14.33 -13.66
N THR A 168 4.95 -14.93 -13.39
CA THR A 168 6.25 -14.31 -13.68
C THR A 168 6.38 -13.94 -15.15
N GLU A 169 5.95 -14.82 -16.05
CA GLU A 169 6.01 -14.65 -17.49
C GLU A 169 5.10 -13.53 -18.00
N GLU A 170 3.97 -13.28 -17.33
CA GLU A 170 3.04 -12.20 -17.65
C GLU A 170 3.58 -10.83 -17.16
N TYR A 171 4.36 -10.82 -16.08
CA TYR A 171 5.02 -9.60 -15.60
C TYR A 171 6.19 -9.14 -16.48
N VAL A 172 6.93 -10.07 -17.12
CA VAL A 172 8.14 -9.74 -17.92
C VAL A 172 7.87 -8.67 -18.97
N PRO A 173 6.85 -8.77 -19.85
CA PRO A 173 6.60 -7.75 -20.87
C PRO A 173 6.20 -6.38 -20.26
N ILE A 174 5.60 -6.36 -19.08
CA ILE A 174 5.23 -5.14 -18.38
C ILE A 174 6.49 -4.44 -17.81
N VAL A 175 7.42 -5.22 -17.25
CA VAL A 175 8.73 -4.70 -16.81
C VAL A 175 9.53 -4.17 -17.99
N GLN A 176 9.55 -4.90 -19.12
CA GLN A 176 10.24 -4.46 -20.34
C GLN A 176 9.63 -3.17 -20.94
N ALA A 177 8.34 -2.92 -20.70
CA ALA A 177 7.68 -1.68 -21.10
C ALA A 177 8.04 -0.49 -20.20
N GLY A 178 8.68 -0.72 -19.03
CA GLY A 178 9.17 0.34 -18.15
C GLY A 178 8.59 0.36 -16.73
N ALA A 179 7.78 -0.64 -16.32
CA ALA A 179 7.35 -0.76 -14.94
C ALA A 179 8.52 -1.23 -14.06
N GLU A 180 8.74 -0.56 -12.94
CA GLU A 180 9.82 -0.90 -12.01
C GLU A 180 9.34 -1.31 -10.61
N GLY A 181 8.09 -1.01 -10.24
CA GLY A 181 7.53 -1.31 -8.93
C GLY A 181 6.24 -2.13 -8.99
N LEU A 182 6.09 -3.08 -8.06
CA LEU A 182 4.83 -3.78 -7.81
C LEU A 182 4.46 -3.68 -6.34
N VAL A 183 3.23 -3.29 -6.06
CA VAL A 183 2.63 -3.23 -4.72
C VAL A 183 1.53 -4.27 -4.63
N VAL A 184 1.65 -5.20 -3.68
CA VAL A 184 0.62 -6.19 -3.38
C VAL A 184 0.46 -6.35 -1.88
N TYR A 185 -0.66 -5.89 -1.34
CA TYR A 185 -0.99 -6.12 0.06
C TYR A 185 -1.55 -7.52 0.23
N GLN A 186 -1.07 -8.24 1.25
CA GLN A 186 -1.68 -9.52 1.64
C GLN A 186 -3.08 -9.32 2.23
N GLU A 187 -3.39 -8.11 2.65
CA GLU A 187 -4.58 -7.66 3.36
C GLU A 187 -4.58 -8.14 4.81
N THR A 188 -4.59 -9.45 5.04
CA THR A 188 -4.42 -10.07 6.36
C THR A 188 -3.61 -11.36 6.23
N TYR A 189 -2.77 -11.62 7.21
CA TYR A 189 -1.99 -12.86 7.33
C TYR A 189 -2.72 -13.94 8.14
N ASP A 190 -3.85 -13.59 8.78
CA ASP A 190 -4.73 -14.55 9.41
C ASP A 190 -5.54 -15.31 8.36
N ARG A 191 -5.28 -16.61 8.20
CA ARG A 191 -5.91 -17.43 7.16
C ARG A 191 -7.42 -17.56 7.33
N GLY A 192 -7.91 -17.61 8.57
CA GLY A 192 -9.33 -17.71 8.85
C GLY A 192 -10.07 -16.42 8.47
N VAL A 193 -9.49 -15.27 8.83
CA VAL A 193 -9.99 -13.96 8.43
C VAL A 193 -9.87 -13.78 6.92
N TYR A 194 -8.74 -14.19 6.31
CA TYR A 194 -8.54 -14.11 4.87
C TYR A 194 -9.64 -14.83 4.10
N ASP A 195 -9.91 -16.10 4.44
CA ASP A 195 -10.97 -16.92 3.83
C ASP A 195 -12.37 -16.30 4.02
N ALA A 196 -12.63 -15.78 5.20
CA ALA A 196 -13.91 -15.13 5.52
C ALA A 196 -14.14 -13.83 4.75
N MET A 197 -13.07 -13.09 4.42
CA MET A 197 -13.11 -11.80 3.72
C MET A 197 -13.09 -11.94 2.20
N HIS A 198 -12.40 -12.94 1.65
CA HIS A 198 -12.27 -13.17 0.21
C HIS A 198 -13.20 -14.31 -0.22
N VAL A 199 -14.46 -13.98 -0.47
CA VAL A 199 -15.55 -14.97 -0.67
C VAL A 199 -15.42 -15.70 -2.00
N SER A 200 -15.03 -15.00 -3.07
CA SER A 200 -14.96 -15.54 -4.43
C SER A 200 -13.95 -14.78 -5.28
N GLY A 201 -13.47 -15.42 -6.33
CA GLY A 201 -12.50 -14.89 -7.28
C GLY A 201 -11.05 -15.32 -6.98
N PRO A 202 -10.10 -14.98 -7.86
CA PRO A 202 -8.69 -15.38 -7.74
C PRO A 202 -8.03 -14.93 -6.43
N LYS A 203 -8.42 -13.76 -5.91
CA LYS A 203 -7.90 -13.23 -4.65
C LYS A 203 -8.15 -14.16 -3.46
N LYS A 204 -9.03 -15.14 -3.58
CA LYS A 204 -9.26 -16.16 -2.56
C LYS A 204 -8.04 -17.05 -2.31
N ASP A 205 -7.14 -17.18 -3.28
CA ASP A 205 -5.91 -17.97 -3.11
C ASP A 205 -4.90 -17.20 -2.26
N PHE A 206 -4.82 -17.57 -0.98
CA PHE A 206 -3.95 -16.97 0.00
C PHE A 206 -2.46 -17.08 -0.38
N ALA A 207 -2.02 -18.28 -0.78
CA ALA A 207 -0.61 -18.53 -1.05
C ALA A 207 -0.18 -17.87 -2.36
N TRP A 208 -1.01 -17.93 -3.38
CA TRP A 208 -0.81 -17.25 -4.65
C TRP A 208 -0.54 -15.76 -4.46
N ARG A 209 -1.40 -15.10 -3.67
CA ARG A 209 -1.23 -13.66 -3.40
C ARG A 209 0.00 -13.37 -2.55
N LEU A 210 0.25 -14.19 -1.52
CA LEU A 210 1.38 -14.01 -0.61
C LEU A 210 2.74 -14.11 -1.31
N GLU A 211 2.85 -14.97 -2.33
CA GLU A 211 4.09 -15.21 -3.08
C GLU A 211 4.27 -14.26 -4.28
N THR A 212 3.34 -13.35 -4.51
CA THR A 212 3.41 -12.40 -5.64
C THR A 212 4.68 -11.54 -5.64
N PRO A 213 5.17 -10.98 -4.52
CA PRO A 213 6.41 -10.20 -4.52
C PRO A 213 7.61 -10.98 -5.01
N GLU A 214 7.67 -12.30 -4.74
CA GLU A 214 8.76 -13.15 -5.21
C GLU A 214 8.69 -13.38 -6.73
N ARG A 215 7.47 -13.58 -7.28
CA ARG A 215 7.25 -13.70 -8.74
C ARG A 215 7.59 -12.38 -9.46
N ALA A 216 7.17 -11.26 -8.89
CA ALA A 216 7.50 -9.94 -9.42
C ALA A 216 9.01 -9.70 -9.45
N TYR A 217 9.73 -10.03 -8.37
CA TYR A 217 11.18 -9.94 -8.35
C TYR A 217 11.84 -10.81 -9.42
N ALA A 218 11.35 -12.05 -9.59
CA ALA A 218 11.85 -12.95 -10.64
C ALA A 218 11.62 -12.40 -12.06
N ALA A 219 10.53 -11.64 -12.27
CA ALA A 219 10.24 -10.96 -13.52
C ALA A 219 11.08 -9.70 -13.77
N GLY A 220 11.81 -9.20 -12.76
CA GLY A 220 12.71 -8.06 -12.88
C GLY A 220 12.23 -6.75 -12.23
N PHE A 221 11.13 -6.76 -11.48
CA PHE A 221 10.75 -5.59 -10.68
C PHE A 221 11.84 -5.24 -9.67
N LYS A 222 12.18 -3.96 -9.59
CA LYS A 222 13.22 -3.42 -8.72
C LYS A 222 12.68 -2.88 -7.39
N ARG A 223 11.36 -2.64 -7.31
CA ARG A 223 10.66 -2.13 -6.12
C ARG A 223 9.50 -3.05 -5.77
N LEU A 224 9.44 -3.43 -4.52
CA LEU A 224 8.38 -4.29 -3.98
C LEU A 224 7.68 -3.57 -2.82
N GLY A 225 6.35 -3.46 -2.91
CA GLY A 225 5.52 -2.94 -1.85
C GLY A 225 4.68 -4.05 -1.25
N ILE A 226 4.77 -4.23 0.06
CA ILE A 226 3.93 -5.17 0.80
C ILE A 226 3.12 -4.45 1.88
N GLY A 227 2.09 -5.10 2.39
CA GLY A 227 1.28 -4.50 3.43
C GLY A 227 0.17 -5.39 3.96
N ALA A 228 -0.50 -4.85 4.98
CA ALA A 228 -1.70 -5.40 5.58
C ALA A 228 -2.76 -4.30 5.71
N LEU A 229 -4.04 -4.65 5.62
CA LEU A 229 -5.15 -3.75 5.83
C LEU A 229 -5.57 -3.84 7.31
N LEU A 230 -5.16 -2.85 8.09
CA LEU A 230 -5.41 -2.81 9.53
C LEU A 230 -6.90 -2.58 9.81
N GLY A 231 -7.48 -3.47 10.60
CA GLY A 231 -8.91 -3.50 10.89
C GLY A 231 -9.58 -4.83 10.54
N LEU A 232 -8.89 -5.72 9.80
CA LEU A 232 -9.40 -7.05 9.46
C LEU A 232 -9.10 -8.08 10.56
N ALA A 233 -7.89 -8.05 11.13
CA ALA A 233 -7.45 -8.96 12.18
C ALA A 233 -6.68 -8.20 13.29
N PRO A 234 -6.38 -8.81 14.45
CA PRO A 234 -5.61 -8.19 15.51
C PRO A 234 -4.26 -7.68 15.02
N TRP A 235 -4.04 -6.37 15.07
CA TRP A 235 -2.91 -5.71 14.43
C TRP A 235 -1.53 -6.19 14.88
N ARG A 236 -1.41 -6.67 16.12
CA ARG A 236 -0.13 -7.19 16.64
C ARG A 236 0.30 -8.48 15.95
N SER A 237 -0.65 -9.38 15.71
CA SER A 237 -0.40 -10.62 14.95
C SER A 237 -0.09 -10.30 13.49
N GLU A 238 -0.84 -9.38 12.87
CA GLU A 238 -0.58 -8.89 11.52
C GLU A 238 0.83 -8.27 11.41
N ALA A 239 1.21 -7.44 12.39
CA ALA A 239 2.53 -6.81 12.43
C ALA A 239 3.67 -7.82 12.49
N ILE A 240 3.55 -8.89 13.30
CA ILE A 240 4.55 -9.97 13.40
C ILE A 240 4.71 -10.69 12.05
N ALA A 241 3.61 -11.06 11.43
CA ALA A 241 3.64 -11.75 10.15
C ALA A 241 4.16 -10.87 9.02
N LEU A 242 3.77 -9.59 8.98
CA LEU A 242 4.27 -8.61 8.03
C LEU A 242 5.78 -8.36 8.21
N ALA A 243 6.25 -8.26 9.46
CA ALA A 243 7.68 -8.13 9.75
C ALA A 243 8.47 -9.37 9.32
N ALA A 244 7.92 -10.58 9.52
CA ALA A 244 8.53 -11.82 9.03
C ALA A 244 8.59 -11.83 7.50
N HIS A 245 7.51 -11.42 6.80
CA HIS A 245 7.47 -11.29 5.34
C HIS A 245 8.52 -10.30 4.82
N ALA A 246 8.61 -9.13 5.45
CA ALA A 246 9.65 -8.15 5.12
C ALA A 246 11.06 -8.73 5.29
N GLY A 247 11.32 -9.41 6.41
CA GLY A 247 12.59 -10.06 6.67
C GLY A 247 12.94 -11.17 5.68
N HIS A 248 11.95 -11.92 5.19
CA HIS A 248 12.11 -12.90 4.12
C HIS A 248 12.49 -12.24 2.80
N LEU A 249 11.74 -11.22 2.38
CA LEU A 249 11.97 -10.54 1.11
C LEU A 249 13.32 -9.81 1.08
N LEU A 250 13.74 -9.20 2.18
CA LEU A 250 15.07 -8.57 2.29
C LEU A 250 16.22 -9.56 2.08
N LYS A 251 16.02 -10.84 2.38
CA LYS A 251 17.02 -11.89 2.12
C LYS A 251 16.91 -12.44 0.70
N LYS A 252 15.69 -12.71 0.25
CA LYS A 252 15.44 -13.39 -1.03
C LYS A 252 15.49 -12.45 -2.22
N CYS A 253 14.93 -11.25 -2.05
CA CYS A 253 14.84 -10.21 -3.08
C CYS A 253 15.79 -9.05 -2.77
N TRP A 254 17.03 -9.36 -2.39
CA TRP A 254 17.99 -8.43 -1.80
C TRP A 254 18.42 -7.26 -2.71
N MET A 255 18.20 -7.39 -4.02
CA MET A 255 18.45 -6.30 -4.99
C MET A 255 17.24 -5.39 -5.18
N ALA A 256 16.06 -5.74 -4.65
CA ALA A 256 14.89 -4.91 -4.74
C ALA A 256 14.78 -3.97 -3.54
N GLN A 257 14.27 -2.77 -3.78
CA GLN A 257 13.86 -1.86 -2.71
C GLN A 257 12.52 -2.34 -2.15
N LEU A 258 12.45 -2.48 -0.83
CA LEU A 258 11.24 -2.87 -0.14
C LEU A 258 10.55 -1.66 0.48
N THR A 259 9.23 -1.58 0.31
CA THR A 259 8.37 -0.64 1.00
C THR A 259 7.27 -1.37 1.77
N ILE A 260 6.87 -0.81 2.90
CA ILE A 260 5.76 -1.32 3.72
C ILE A 260 4.69 -0.24 3.82
N SER A 261 3.44 -0.62 3.56
CA SER A 261 2.26 0.20 3.82
C SER A 261 1.23 -0.62 4.59
N ALA A 262 0.75 -0.10 5.71
CA ALA A 262 -0.29 -0.76 6.48
C ALA A 262 -1.38 0.25 6.83
N PRO A 263 -2.25 0.56 5.85
CA PRO A 263 -3.33 1.50 6.04
C PRO A 263 -4.42 0.91 6.94
N ARG A 264 -5.09 1.79 7.70
CA ARG A 264 -6.32 1.42 8.40
C ARG A 264 -7.50 1.39 7.43
N LEU A 265 -8.43 0.50 7.71
CA LEU A 265 -9.66 0.33 6.94
C LEU A 265 -10.48 1.63 6.97
N ARG A 266 -11.03 2.02 5.81
CA ARG A 266 -11.84 3.23 5.63
C ARG A 266 -13.22 2.85 5.10
N PRO A 267 -14.24 3.70 5.30
CA PRO A 267 -15.55 3.52 4.68
C PRO A 267 -15.44 3.32 3.17
N ALA A 268 -16.24 2.42 2.63
CA ALA A 268 -16.30 2.09 1.21
C ALA A 268 -17.72 1.62 0.86
N ALA A 269 -18.03 1.52 -0.42
CA ALA A 269 -19.27 0.88 -0.88
C ALA A 269 -19.36 -0.55 -0.29
N GLY A 270 -20.55 -0.94 0.15
CA GLY A 270 -20.78 -2.21 0.86
C GLY A 270 -20.79 -2.07 2.39
N GLU A 271 -20.49 -0.89 2.95
CA GLU A 271 -20.66 -0.51 4.36
C GLU A 271 -19.98 -1.46 5.36
N PHE A 272 -18.87 -2.11 4.94
CA PHE A 272 -18.12 -3.01 5.82
C PHE A 272 -17.48 -2.24 6.99
N GLN A 273 -17.68 -2.76 8.20
CA GLN A 273 -17.08 -2.19 9.40
C GLN A 273 -15.83 -2.96 9.81
N PRO A 274 -14.78 -2.29 10.34
CA PRO A 274 -13.61 -2.96 10.86
C PRO A 274 -13.98 -4.02 11.91
N LEU A 275 -13.41 -5.21 11.80
CA LEU A 275 -13.59 -6.29 12.79
C LEU A 275 -12.84 -6.00 14.08
N VAL A 276 -11.75 -5.24 13.98
CA VAL A 276 -10.93 -4.78 15.11
C VAL A 276 -10.55 -3.33 14.90
N HIS A 277 -10.41 -2.58 15.97
CA HIS A 277 -10.00 -1.18 15.91
C HIS A 277 -8.52 -1.03 16.29
N MET A 278 -7.84 -0.15 15.58
CA MET A 278 -6.49 0.31 15.89
C MET A 278 -6.51 1.82 16.07
N ASN A 279 -6.16 2.30 17.27
CA ASN A 279 -6.12 3.74 17.56
C ASN A 279 -4.81 4.40 17.05
N ASP A 280 -4.75 5.73 17.09
CA ASP A 280 -3.61 6.50 16.59
C ASP A 280 -2.30 6.18 17.32
N ARG A 281 -2.34 5.96 18.64
CA ARG A 281 -1.14 5.59 19.42
C ARG A 281 -0.59 4.23 19.01
N GLU A 282 -1.47 3.27 18.76
CA GLU A 282 -1.07 1.95 18.28
C GLU A 282 -0.46 2.02 16.87
N LEU A 283 -0.99 2.89 16.00
CA LEU A 283 -0.39 3.12 14.68
C LEU A 283 0.99 3.77 14.80
N VAL A 284 1.18 4.75 15.69
CA VAL A 284 2.50 5.33 15.99
C VAL A 284 3.46 4.27 16.50
N GLN A 285 3.03 3.45 17.47
CA GLN A 285 3.83 2.34 18.00
C GLN A 285 4.27 1.38 16.89
N PHE A 286 3.34 0.99 16.02
CA PHE A 286 3.59 0.10 14.89
C PHE A 286 4.62 0.68 13.90
N VAL A 287 4.43 1.93 13.47
CA VAL A 287 5.34 2.63 12.56
C VAL A 287 6.75 2.72 13.14
N CYS A 288 6.86 3.13 14.42
CA CYS A 288 8.14 3.23 15.09
C CYS A 288 8.82 1.85 15.25
N ALA A 289 8.06 0.81 15.61
CA ALA A 289 8.60 -0.55 15.74
C ALA A 289 9.14 -1.09 14.40
N LEU A 290 8.41 -0.84 13.29
CA LEU A 290 8.87 -1.19 11.94
C LEU A 290 10.16 -0.46 11.57
N ARG A 291 10.24 0.85 11.79
CA ARG A 291 11.44 1.64 11.48
C ARG A 291 12.65 1.19 12.29
N ILE A 292 12.45 0.90 13.58
CA ILE A 292 13.53 0.41 14.44
C ILE A 292 14.03 -0.96 13.99
N THR A 293 13.14 -1.82 13.53
CA THR A 293 13.46 -3.19 13.09
C THR A 293 14.06 -3.22 11.69
N PHE A 294 13.56 -2.37 10.80
CA PHE A 294 13.95 -2.29 9.38
C PHE A 294 14.38 -0.86 9.01
N PRO A 295 15.58 -0.44 9.39
CA PRO A 295 16.02 0.95 9.23
C PRO A 295 16.07 1.44 7.78
N GLU A 296 16.24 0.53 6.81
CA GLU A 296 16.42 0.83 5.38
C GLU A 296 15.16 0.61 4.54
N VAL A 297 14.08 0.08 5.13
CA VAL A 297 12.81 -0.16 4.42
C VAL A 297 12.02 1.13 4.31
N GLY A 298 11.45 1.40 3.12
CA GLY A 298 10.54 2.52 2.94
C GLY A 298 9.23 2.31 3.69
N LEU A 299 8.73 3.33 4.39
CA LEU A 299 7.40 3.29 5.01
C LEU A 299 6.49 4.30 4.31
N VAL A 300 5.34 3.81 3.85
CA VAL A 300 4.40 4.55 3.01
C VAL A 300 3.18 4.97 3.82
N LEU A 301 2.78 6.23 3.69
CA LEU A 301 1.59 6.79 4.33
C LEU A 301 0.66 7.42 3.29
N SER A 302 -0.54 6.85 3.17
CA SER A 302 -1.54 7.30 2.21
C SER A 302 -2.49 8.37 2.78
N THR A 303 -3.34 8.92 1.91
CA THR A 303 -4.42 9.87 2.27
C THR A 303 -5.58 9.22 3.06
N ARG A 304 -5.49 7.94 3.41
CA ARG A 304 -6.45 7.26 4.30
C ARG A 304 -6.44 7.83 5.73
N GLU A 305 -5.31 8.37 6.18
CA GLU A 305 -5.18 8.97 7.50
C GLU A 305 -5.47 10.47 7.47
N SER A 306 -5.96 11.01 8.59
CA SER A 306 -6.27 12.44 8.68
C SER A 306 -5.02 13.32 8.53
N ALA A 307 -5.20 14.53 8.02
CA ALA A 307 -4.12 15.51 7.85
C ALA A 307 -3.27 15.67 9.12
N ARG A 308 -3.93 15.81 10.28
CA ARG A 308 -3.25 15.93 11.58
C ARG A 308 -2.37 14.73 11.90
N LEU A 309 -2.88 13.52 11.71
CA LEU A 309 -2.12 12.31 12.01
C LEU A 309 -0.95 12.13 11.06
N ARG A 310 -1.15 12.43 9.76
CA ARG A 310 -0.10 12.38 8.74
C ARG A 310 1.04 13.35 9.05
N ASP A 311 0.73 14.58 9.46
CA ASP A 311 1.72 15.58 9.86
C ASP A 311 2.56 15.12 11.06
N ASN A 312 1.94 14.43 12.02
CA ASN A 312 2.62 13.90 13.20
C ASN A 312 3.40 12.61 12.94
N LEU A 313 2.97 11.78 11.99
CA LEU A 313 3.67 10.55 11.61
C LEU A 313 4.86 10.79 10.68
N ALA A 314 4.82 11.84 9.86
CA ALA A 314 5.87 12.15 8.91
C ALA A 314 7.28 12.12 9.55
N PRO A 315 7.53 12.75 10.72
CA PRO A 315 8.84 12.72 11.37
C PRO A 315 9.19 11.38 12.03
N LEU A 316 8.23 10.46 12.17
CA LEU A 316 8.39 9.24 12.97
C LEU A 316 8.73 7.98 12.13
N GLY A 317 9.15 8.14 10.87
CA GLY A 317 9.58 6.99 10.10
C GLY A 317 9.07 6.95 8.65
N ILE A 318 8.17 7.84 8.28
CA ILE A 318 7.58 7.86 6.94
C ILE A 318 8.61 8.39 5.92
N THR A 319 8.65 7.74 4.75
CA THR A 319 9.57 8.08 3.66
C THR A 319 8.87 8.34 2.34
N MET A 320 7.62 7.89 2.22
CA MET A 320 6.79 8.12 1.04
C MET A 320 5.37 8.51 1.45
N MET A 321 4.78 9.47 0.74
CA MET A 321 3.40 9.91 0.96
C MET A 321 2.67 10.12 -0.36
N SER A 322 1.39 9.74 -0.42
CA SER A 322 0.50 10.22 -1.47
C SER A 322 -0.14 11.55 -1.06
N ALA A 323 -0.50 12.38 -2.02
CA ALA A 323 -1.20 13.65 -1.78
C ALA A 323 -2.16 13.96 -2.93
N GLY A 324 -3.27 14.64 -2.64
CA GLY A 324 -4.29 14.97 -3.64
C GLY A 324 -4.84 13.75 -4.36
N SER A 325 -4.99 12.63 -3.65
CA SER A 325 -5.36 11.35 -4.25
C SER A 325 -6.84 11.29 -4.60
N HIS A 326 -7.14 10.69 -5.74
CA HIS A 326 -8.45 10.16 -6.08
C HIS A 326 -8.41 8.63 -6.05
N THR A 327 -9.51 7.99 -5.67
CA THR A 327 -9.58 6.52 -5.52
C THR A 327 -10.56 5.88 -6.49
N GLU A 328 -10.87 6.59 -7.57
CA GLU A 328 -11.71 6.18 -8.69
C GLU A 328 -11.00 6.44 -10.03
N PRO A 329 -11.30 5.64 -11.08
CA PRO A 329 -10.82 5.93 -12.42
C PRO A 329 -11.42 7.24 -12.96
N GLY A 330 -10.61 8.06 -13.61
CA GLY A 330 -11.01 9.36 -14.15
C GLY A 330 -11.20 10.46 -13.09
N GLY A 331 -10.77 10.22 -11.84
CA GLY A 331 -10.99 11.16 -10.73
C GLY A 331 -10.28 12.51 -10.91
N TYR A 332 -9.19 12.58 -11.66
CA TYR A 332 -8.42 13.83 -11.82
C TYR A 332 -8.97 14.75 -12.91
N THR A 333 -9.39 14.22 -14.05
CA THR A 333 -9.83 15.04 -15.21
C THR A 333 -11.20 14.66 -15.74
N GLY A 334 -11.86 13.65 -15.15
CA GLY A 334 -13.17 13.19 -15.57
C GLY A 334 -13.17 12.24 -16.76
N GLN A 335 -12.05 11.62 -17.10
CA GLN A 335 -11.99 10.65 -18.19
C GLN A 335 -12.89 9.44 -17.91
N GLY A 336 -13.43 8.84 -18.97
CA GLY A 336 -14.25 7.63 -18.91
C GLY A 336 -15.71 7.83 -18.50
N ARG A 337 -16.17 9.06 -18.22
CA ARG A 337 -17.57 9.34 -17.83
C ARG A 337 -18.60 8.85 -18.84
N GLU A 338 -18.29 8.95 -20.12
CA GLU A 338 -19.16 8.54 -21.23
C GLU A 338 -19.33 7.02 -21.35
N THR A 339 -18.44 6.25 -20.70
CA THR A 339 -18.45 4.78 -20.71
C THR A 339 -18.81 4.16 -19.36
N LEU A 340 -19.22 4.97 -18.40
CA LEU A 340 -19.71 4.50 -17.11
C LEU A 340 -20.86 3.50 -17.28
N HIS A 341 -20.79 2.41 -16.52
CA HIS A 341 -21.76 1.34 -16.54
C HIS A 341 -21.90 0.64 -15.19
N VAL A 342 -22.91 -0.21 -15.07
CA VAL A 342 -23.07 -1.14 -13.96
C VAL A 342 -22.88 -2.55 -14.50
N THR A 343 -22.07 -3.37 -13.84
CA THR A 343 -21.92 -4.78 -14.19
C THR A 343 -22.88 -5.61 -13.33
N LYS A 344 -23.81 -6.30 -13.97
CA LYS A 344 -24.80 -7.17 -13.30
C LYS A 344 -24.82 -8.54 -13.97
N GLY A 345 -24.47 -9.58 -13.20
CA GLY A 345 -24.43 -10.95 -13.73
C GLY A 345 -23.47 -11.10 -14.93
N GLY A 346 -22.35 -10.37 -14.95
CA GLY A 346 -21.35 -10.38 -16.03
C GLY A 346 -21.77 -9.61 -17.29
N ARG A 347 -22.88 -8.88 -17.24
CA ARG A 347 -23.36 -8.04 -18.37
C ARG A 347 -23.19 -6.56 -18.03
N LEU A 348 -22.70 -5.80 -19.00
CA LEU A 348 -22.62 -4.34 -18.94
C LEU A 348 -24.02 -3.76 -19.15
N ILE A 349 -24.50 -2.98 -18.20
CA ILE A 349 -25.78 -2.27 -18.27
C ILE A 349 -25.48 -0.78 -18.20
N LYS A 350 -25.82 -0.02 -19.24
CA LYS A 350 -25.75 1.43 -19.17
C LYS A 350 -26.76 1.91 -18.13
N PRO A 351 -26.37 2.74 -17.15
CA PRO A 351 -27.32 3.31 -16.21
C PRO A 351 -28.33 4.18 -16.97
N GLU A 352 -29.61 4.15 -16.55
CA GLU A 352 -30.62 5.09 -17.04
C GLU A 352 -30.27 6.50 -16.52
N LEU A 353 -30.42 7.51 -17.37
CA LEU A 353 -29.99 8.90 -17.17
C LEU A 353 -30.28 9.58 -15.81
N PRO A 354 -31.30 9.25 -15.02
CA PRO A 354 -31.53 9.88 -13.72
C PRO A 354 -30.47 9.54 -12.64
N VAL A 355 -29.66 8.48 -12.83
CA VAL A 355 -28.61 8.08 -11.89
C VAL A 355 -27.36 8.95 -12.05
N ILE A 356 -27.22 9.64 -13.19
CA ILE A 356 -26.05 10.46 -13.54
C ILE A 356 -26.19 11.90 -13.02
N GLU A 357 -27.40 12.37 -12.74
CA GLU A 357 -27.67 13.74 -12.28
C GLU A 357 -27.62 13.93 -10.76
N SER A 358 -27.54 12.86 -9.97
CA SER A 358 -27.43 12.94 -8.51
C SER A 358 -26.00 12.65 -8.05
N GLU A 359 -25.24 13.68 -7.74
CA GLU A 359 -23.98 13.70 -6.95
C GLU A 359 -22.83 12.77 -7.38
N GLY A 360 -22.81 12.21 -8.60
CA GLY A 360 -21.77 11.26 -8.97
C GLY A 360 -21.59 11.10 -10.47
N GLU A 361 -21.13 12.14 -11.16
CA GLU A 361 -20.69 12.03 -12.56
C GLU A 361 -19.39 11.21 -12.73
N HIS A 362 -18.98 10.44 -11.72
CA HIS A 362 -17.71 9.71 -11.69
C HIS A 362 -17.91 8.23 -11.39
N ALA A 363 -16.92 7.42 -11.75
CA ALA A 363 -16.83 6.05 -11.27
C ALA A 363 -16.81 6.02 -9.72
N THR A 364 -17.34 4.94 -9.14
CA THR A 364 -17.36 4.84 -7.68
C THR A 364 -15.97 4.68 -7.11
N VAL A 365 -15.70 5.41 -6.03
CA VAL A 365 -14.43 5.36 -5.28
C VAL A 365 -14.20 3.99 -4.64
N GLN A 366 -12.93 3.60 -4.48
CA GLN A 366 -12.58 2.36 -3.78
C GLN A 366 -12.83 2.46 -2.27
N PHE A 367 -12.49 3.61 -1.70
CA PHE A 367 -12.69 3.96 -0.28
C PHE A 367 -12.60 5.48 -0.10
N GLU A 368 -13.16 5.98 1.00
CA GLU A 368 -13.09 7.39 1.36
C GLU A 368 -11.68 7.77 1.83
N ILE A 369 -11.17 8.92 1.36
CA ILE A 369 -9.94 9.53 1.86
C ILE A 369 -10.23 10.46 3.03
N ALA A 370 -9.27 10.62 3.94
CA ALA A 370 -9.41 11.48 5.12
C ALA A 370 -8.57 12.77 5.04
N ASP A 371 -7.58 12.81 4.18
CA ASP A 371 -6.77 14.01 3.91
C ASP A 371 -6.99 14.47 2.47
N ASN A 372 -7.84 15.49 2.32
CA ASN A 372 -8.22 16.07 1.03
C ASN A 372 -7.32 17.23 0.61
N ARG A 373 -6.22 17.47 1.31
CA ARG A 373 -5.28 18.55 0.94
C ARG A 373 -4.68 18.29 -0.43
N SER A 374 -4.52 19.37 -1.18
CA SER A 374 -3.77 19.35 -2.44
C SER A 374 -2.31 18.95 -2.23
N PRO A 375 -1.62 18.47 -3.27
CA PRO A 375 -0.19 18.18 -3.19
C PRO A 375 0.65 19.36 -2.72
N ALA A 376 0.32 20.58 -3.17
CA ALA A 376 1.01 21.81 -2.77
C ALA A 376 0.84 22.11 -1.26
N GLU A 377 -0.36 21.93 -0.71
CA GLU A 377 -0.61 22.13 0.73
C GLU A 377 0.14 21.10 1.59
N VAL A 378 0.19 19.84 1.16
CA VAL A 378 0.96 18.81 1.88
C VAL A 378 2.46 19.11 1.79
N ALA A 379 2.96 19.51 0.63
CA ALA A 379 4.37 19.90 0.44
C ALA A 379 4.73 21.08 1.35
N ALA A 380 3.97 22.18 1.31
CA ALA A 380 4.21 23.34 2.16
C ALA A 380 4.18 22.99 3.66
N ARG A 381 3.30 22.04 4.06
CA ARG A 381 3.25 21.58 5.45
C ARG A 381 4.50 20.80 5.83
N LEU A 382 5.00 19.90 4.96
CA LEU A 382 6.25 19.16 5.21
C LEU A 382 7.46 20.10 5.30
N GLU A 383 7.55 21.12 4.46
CA GLU A 383 8.59 22.16 4.54
C GLU A 383 8.57 22.92 5.87
N GLN A 384 7.37 23.29 6.36
CA GLN A 384 7.21 23.89 7.69
C GLN A 384 7.68 22.96 8.82
N LEU A 385 7.56 21.64 8.66
CA LEU A 385 8.07 20.63 9.59
C LEU A 385 9.58 20.37 9.40
N GLY A 386 10.23 21.06 8.47
CA GLY A 386 11.65 20.93 8.17
C GLY A 386 12.00 19.72 7.30
N TYR A 387 11.04 19.19 6.55
CA TYR A 387 11.23 18.11 5.58
C TYR A 387 11.28 18.66 4.15
N GLU A 388 11.92 17.92 3.27
CA GLU A 388 12.01 18.19 1.84
C GLU A 388 11.06 17.24 1.08
N PRO A 389 9.93 17.76 0.54
CA PRO A 389 9.07 16.97 -0.32
C PRO A 389 9.75 16.77 -1.68
N VAL A 390 9.97 15.51 -2.08
CA VAL A 390 10.62 15.14 -3.33
C VAL A 390 9.60 14.57 -4.30
N TRP A 391 9.44 15.24 -5.41
CA TRP A 391 8.51 14.91 -6.49
C TRP A 391 9.11 13.98 -7.53
N LYS A 392 10.45 14.03 -7.68
CA LYS A 392 11.21 13.29 -8.67
C LYS A 392 11.99 12.17 -8.00
N ASP A 393 11.99 11.00 -8.60
CA ASP A 393 12.89 9.92 -8.22
C ASP A 393 14.21 10.05 -8.99
N TRP A 394 15.32 10.13 -8.26
CA TRP A 394 16.66 10.28 -8.83
C TRP A 394 17.32 8.95 -9.21
N GLU A 395 16.82 7.84 -8.69
CA GLU A 395 17.44 6.53 -8.88
C GLU A 395 17.36 6.03 -10.33
N GLY A 396 16.30 6.38 -11.07
CA GLY A 396 16.21 6.08 -12.51
C GLY A 396 17.36 6.68 -13.29
N ALA A 397 17.75 7.91 -12.98
CA ALA A 397 18.85 8.60 -13.68
C ALA A 397 20.25 8.02 -13.38
N LEU A 398 20.39 7.26 -12.28
CA LEU A 398 21.67 6.61 -11.91
C LEU A 398 21.83 5.21 -12.53
N ASN A 399 20.75 4.64 -13.04
CA ASN A 399 20.75 3.30 -13.64
C ASN A 399 20.94 3.30 -15.17
N GLU A 400 21.00 4.47 -15.80
CA GLU A 400 21.26 4.66 -17.24
C GLU A 400 22.74 4.91 -17.59
N ALA A 401 23.64 4.76 -16.63
CA ALA A 401 25.08 4.94 -16.82
C ALA A 401 25.83 3.61 -17.02
#